data_88cb35a0a839149ffa961b3a8cec18e6
#
_entry.id   88cb35a0a839149ffa961b3a8cec18e6
#
_cell.length_a   1.000
_cell.length_b   1.000
_cell.length_c   1.000
_cell.angle_alpha   90.00
_cell.angle_beta   90.00
_cell.angle_gamma   90.00
#
_symmetry.space_group_name_H-M   'P 1'
#
loop_
_entity.id
_entity.type
_entity.pdbx_description
1 polymer ?
#
loop_
_entity_poly.entity_id
_entity_poly.type
_entity_poly.pdbx_seq_one_letter_code
_entity_poly.pdbx_strand_id
1 'polypeptide(L)'
;MTYFAKYRNRLDLSEWMIHFVHQRTGSETLSELATIAANEGFEMDSRYHDYYDEDGNKKYILDEYVDNEYRIDNDASGFDVLKKILHDGFIHSGWSMRKGNPTVYGPVSAVCFTEMPLYALVEYAKVRGQVSGYVGEYGIAFKRNELYAAGARPVIYGLSSDPVEVHHDKRGVYQGRMLSEDQLPLDEQYRYVSTKLTVNPAVKNIDWMMEREWRWPLPYDKLGVPGIPFFLSKEYASFFSEIYIIVSTDEELNEITNYLRTLYDSKGTNTGIAYNVLAIESAKVISLESISKLDIANLVKLESLPFAQIHLPIKYNVSQEEAAKILACYDKACKLADDAIEQYLKDSPNFKEDYGYWGFVNVTVKGYNKCIEVLREKGKAKSFSDGKYYLGQMSSCRSMNVELLEVGAWAAAHYLSDTLNEYFSVDIQFD
;
A
#
# COMPACT_ATOMS: atom_id res chain seq x y z
N MET A 1 -20.08 10.20 -7.80
CA MET A 1 -19.41 11.18 -6.90
C MET A 1 -18.94 10.38 -5.70
N THR A 2 -17.63 10.10 -5.58
CA THR A 2 -17.11 9.34 -4.45
C THR A 2 -17.50 10.01 -3.13
N TYR A 3 -17.69 9.24 -2.07
CA TYR A 3 -18.01 9.71 -0.73
C TYR A 3 -17.08 10.86 -0.30
N PHE A 4 -15.79 10.78 -0.62
CA PHE A 4 -14.77 11.81 -0.36
C PHE A 4 -15.00 13.12 -1.11
N ALA A 5 -15.59 13.12 -2.31
CA ALA A 5 -15.86 14.35 -3.04
C ALA A 5 -16.88 15.26 -2.32
N LYS A 6 -17.76 14.67 -1.49
CA LYS A 6 -18.71 15.42 -0.65
C LYS A 6 -18.06 16.04 0.60
N TYR A 7 -16.92 15.51 1.04
CA TYR A 7 -16.29 15.86 2.32
C TYR A 7 -14.87 16.42 2.17
N ARG A 8 -14.58 17.06 1.05
CA ARG A 8 -13.26 17.63 0.72
C ARG A 8 -12.63 18.51 1.80
N ASN A 9 -13.45 19.07 2.69
CA ASN A 9 -13.00 19.96 3.76
C ASN A 9 -12.91 19.26 5.13
N ARG A 10 -13.08 17.95 5.20
CA ARG A 10 -12.93 17.20 6.45
C ARG A 10 -11.47 16.83 6.65
N LEU A 11 -10.81 17.47 7.61
CA LEU A 11 -9.41 17.24 7.96
C LEU A 11 -9.20 15.88 8.65
N ASP A 12 -10.25 15.29 9.19
CA ASP A 12 -10.21 14.02 9.91
C ASP A 12 -10.33 12.78 9.00
N LEU A 13 -10.48 12.96 7.69
CA LEU A 13 -10.53 11.88 6.71
C LEU A 13 -9.21 11.77 5.97
N SER A 14 -8.70 10.53 5.87
CA SER A 14 -7.52 10.19 5.09
C SER A 14 -7.90 9.29 3.91
N GLU A 15 -7.34 9.58 2.74
CA GLU A 15 -7.38 8.66 1.58
C GLU A 15 -6.20 7.68 1.61
N TRP A 16 -5.32 7.82 2.61
CA TRP A 16 -4.08 7.09 2.75
C TRP A 16 -4.07 6.25 4.03
N MET A 17 -3.43 5.09 3.91
CA MET A 17 -3.17 4.15 4.99
C MET A 17 -1.67 4.05 5.19
N ILE A 18 -1.22 4.21 6.43
CA ILE A 18 0.20 4.29 6.76
C ILE A 18 0.59 3.09 7.62
N HIS A 19 1.57 2.33 7.17
CA HIS A 19 2.28 1.36 7.99
C HIS A 19 3.42 2.07 8.72
N PHE A 20 3.40 2.07 10.05
CA PHE A 20 4.51 2.61 10.84
C PHE A 20 5.67 1.62 10.91
N VAL A 21 6.86 2.15 10.69
CA VAL A 21 8.11 1.42 10.87
C VAL A 21 8.79 1.90 12.15
N HIS A 22 9.10 0.99 13.04
CA HIS A 22 9.73 1.29 14.32
C HIS A 22 11.03 0.53 14.49
N GLN A 23 11.88 0.99 15.41
CA GLN A 23 13.12 0.31 15.75
C GLN A 23 12.83 -1.08 16.30
N ARG A 24 13.79 -1.99 16.14
CA ARG A 24 13.77 -3.28 16.80
C ARG A 24 14.10 -3.12 18.28
N THR A 25 13.46 -3.89 19.12
CA THR A 25 13.62 -3.80 20.59
C THR A 25 14.50 -4.90 21.17
N GLY A 26 15.15 -5.69 20.34
CA GLY A 26 16.01 -6.82 20.75
C GLY A 26 15.24 -8.03 21.29
N SER A 27 14.04 -7.82 21.79
CA SER A 27 13.17 -8.88 22.37
C SER A 27 12.22 -9.53 21.36
N GLU A 28 12.28 -9.14 20.12
CA GLU A 28 11.34 -9.54 19.06
C GLU A 28 12.03 -10.31 17.92
N THR A 29 13.20 -10.90 18.18
CA THR A 29 13.87 -11.72 17.18
C THR A 29 13.10 -13.00 16.90
N LEU A 30 13.13 -13.47 15.65
CA LEU A 30 12.55 -14.76 15.27
C LEU A 30 13.03 -15.91 16.15
N SER A 31 14.29 -15.86 16.64
CA SER A 31 14.84 -16.86 17.57
C SER A 31 14.21 -16.78 18.95
N GLU A 32 13.89 -15.57 19.46
CA GLU A 32 13.17 -15.41 20.73
C GLU A 32 11.71 -15.80 20.61
N LEU A 33 11.06 -15.44 19.52
CA LEU A 33 9.72 -15.92 19.19
C LEU A 33 9.69 -17.46 19.08
N ALA A 34 10.72 -18.05 18.46
CA ALA A 34 10.90 -19.50 18.40
C ALA A 34 11.11 -20.11 19.81
N THR A 35 11.90 -19.46 20.66
CA THR A 35 12.18 -19.92 22.03
C THR A 35 10.94 -19.76 22.91
N ILE A 36 10.22 -18.63 22.80
CA ILE A 36 8.95 -18.42 23.52
C ILE A 36 7.93 -19.45 23.04
N ALA A 37 7.78 -19.64 21.74
CA ALA A 37 6.86 -20.60 21.17
C ALA A 37 7.19 -22.03 21.62
N ALA A 38 8.46 -22.43 21.60
CA ALA A 38 8.88 -23.76 22.05
C ALA A 38 8.66 -23.97 23.55
N ASN A 39 8.93 -22.95 24.38
CA ASN A 39 8.73 -23.00 25.83
C ASN A 39 7.25 -23.04 26.22
N GLU A 40 6.37 -22.47 25.41
CA GLU A 40 4.92 -22.48 25.61
C GLU A 40 4.19 -23.59 24.85
N GLY A 41 4.93 -24.49 24.19
CA GLY A 41 4.38 -25.56 23.37
C GLY A 41 3.82 -25.12 22.02
N PHE A 42 4.20 -23.91 21.56
CA PHE A 42 3.84 -23.41 20.25
C PHE A 42 4.76 -24.01 19.17
N GLU A 43 4.20 -24.66 18.17
CA GLU A 43 4.94 -24.94 16.95
C GLU A 43 5.00 -23.67 16.09
N MET A 44 6.14 -23.03 16.07
CA MET A 44 6.38 -21.84 15.23
C MET A 44 6.17 -22.09 13.75
N ASP A 45 6.30 -23.32 13.34
CA ASP A 45 6.22 -23.79 11.95
C ASP A 45 4.87 -23.48 11.29
N SER A 46 3.79 -23.43 12.06
CA SER A 46 2.46 -23.07 11.55
C SER A 46 2.30 -21.60 11.23
N ARG A 47 3.21 -20.72 11.70
CA ARG A 47 3.17 -19.27 11.47
C ARG A 47 3.79 -18.85 10.14
N TYR A 48 4.67 -19.68 9.60
CA TYR A 48 5.37 -19.45 8.36
C TYR A 48 5.03 -20.60 7.42
N HIS A 49 3.90 -20.67 6.83
CA HIS A 49 3.45 -21.67 5.89
C HIS A 49 4.57 -22.58 5.38
N ASP A 50 4.85 -23.64 6.15
CA ASP A 50 5.79 -24.64 5.70
C ASP A 50 5.27 -25.25 4.41
N TYR A 51 6.09 -25.26 3.40
CA TYR A 51 5.84 -26.12 2.26
C TYR A 51 7.00 -27.10 2.10
N TYR A 52 6.71 -28.21 1.48
CA TYR A 52 7.70 -29.22 1.18
C TYR A 52 8.06 -29.11 -0.30
N ASP A 53 9.36 -29.15 -0.61
CA ASP A 53 9.81 -29.24 -1.99
C ASP A 53 9.48 -30.61 -2.60
N GLU A 54 9.82 -30.82 -3.90
CA GLU A 54 9.57 -32.06 -4.61
C GLU A 54 10.29 -33.26 -3.99
N ASP A 55 11.34 -33.02 -3.21
CA ASP A 55 12.12 -34.06 -2.50
C ASP A 55 11.57 -34.31 -1.07
N GLY A 56 10.53 -33.63 -0.65
CA GLY A 56 9.92 -33.78 0.68
C GLY A 56 10.68 -33.03 1.79
N ASN A 57 11.61 -32.16 1.46
CA ASN A 57 12.28 -31.31 2.45
C ASN A 57 11.44 -30.08 2.78
N LYS A 58 11.37 -29.77 4.07
CA LYS A 58 10.66 -28.62 4.57
C LYS A 58 11.36 -27.33 4.14
N LYS A 59 10.69 -26.48 3.38
CA LYS A 59 11.16 -25.16 2.99
C LYS A 59 10.38 -24.08 3.72
N TYR A 60 11.10 -23.13 4.30
CA TYR A 60 10.50 -21.92 4.85
C TYR A 60 10.33 -20.90 3.72
N ILE A 61 9.12 -20.43 3.50
CA ILE A 61 8.85 -19.37 2.50
C ILE A 61 9.73 -18.13 2.72
N LEU A 62 10.06 -17.84 4.00
CA LEU A 62 10.97 -16.77 4.37
C LEU A 62 12.35 -16.89 3.73
N ASP A 63 12.91 -18.08 3.63
CA ASP A 63 14.27 -18.29 3.12
C ASP A 63 14.40 -17.95 1.63
N GLU A 64 13.29 -18.01 0.89
CA GLU A 64 13.26 -17.64 -0.54
C GLU A 64 13.19 -16.12 -0.75
N TYR A 65 12.56 -15.38 0.17
CA TYR A 65 12.27 -13.95 0.00
C TYR A 65 13.14 -13.03 0.86
N VAL A 66 13.71 -13.54 1.93
CA VAL A 66 14.56 -12.74 2.82
C VAL A 66 15.99 -12.82 2.33
N ASP A 67 16.55 -11.66 1.99
CA ASP A 67 17.97 -11.54 1.71
C ASP A 67 18.76 -11.70 3.02
N ASN A 68 19.30 -12.91 3.21
CA ASN A 68 20.11 -13.22 4.38
C ASN A 68 21.47 -12.50 4.38
N GLU A 69 21.89 -11.93 3.26
CA GLU A 69 23.11 -11.09 3.18
C GLU A 69 22.85 -9.67 3.68
N TYR A 70 21.61 -9.15 3.49
CA TYR A 70 21.21 -7.86 4.04
C TYR A 70 20.59 -8.05 5.44
N ARG A 71 21.44 -8.27 6.42
CA ARG A 71 21.02 -8.40 7.82
C ARG A 71 21.03 -7.05 8.52
N ILE A 72 20.06 -6.84 9.39
CA ILE A 72 20.04 -5.71 10.32
C ILE A 72 20.09 -6.24 11.75
N ASP A 73 20.70 -5.45 12.64
CA ASP A 73 20.88 -5.81 14.05
C ASP A 73 19.55 -5.95 14.78
N ASN A 74 19.55 -6.68 15.88
CA ASN A 74 18.37 -6.90 16.71
C ASN A 74 17.83 -5.61 17.36
N ASP A 75 18.67 -4.60 17.49
CA ASP A 75 18.37 -3.26 18.00
C ASP A 75 18.41 -2.19 16.90
N ALA A 76 18.28 -2.61 15.63
CA ALA A 76 18.32 -1.72 14.47
C ALA A 76 17.35 -0.55 14.61
N SER A 77 17.81 0.63 14.21
CA SER A 77 16.98 1.84 14.18
C SER A 77 15.77 1.69 13.27
N GLY A 78 14.74 2.51 13.48
CA GLY A 78 13.58 2.53 12.59
C GLY A 78 13.96 2.85 11.14
N PHE A 79 15.01 3.63 10.94
CA PHE A 79 15.54 3.95 9.61
C PHE A 79 16.16 2.73 8.93
N ASP A 80 16.96 1.92 9.67
CA ASP A 80 17.53 0.70 9.12
C ASP A 80 16.47 -0.35 8.82
N VAL A 81 15.44 -0.46 9.67
CA VAL A 81 14.28 -1.32 9.42
C VAL A 81 13.53 -0.86 8.17
N LEU A 82 13.33 0.45 7.98
CA LEU A 82 12.73 0.98 6.76
C LEU A 82 13.54 0.61 5.52
N LYS A 83 14.87 0.80 5.55
CA LYS A 83 15.75 0.41 4.44
C LYS A 83 15.66 -1.09 4.14
N LYS A 84 15.58 -1.93 5.17
CA LYS A 84 15.38 -3.37 5.00
C LYS A 84 14.06 -3.71 4.32
N ILE A 85 12.96 -3.09 4.73
CA ILE A 85 11.63 -3.28 4.12
C ILE A 85 11.66 -2.86 2.64
N LEU A 86 12.30 -1.72 2.33
CA LEU A 86 12.45 -1.25 0.95
C LEU A 86 13.31 -2.22 0.11
N HIS A 87 14.38 -2.76 0.71
CA HIS A 87 15.24 -3.76 0.08
C HIS A 87 14.49 -5.05 -0.22
N ASP A 88 13.76 -5.60 0.76
CA ASP A 88 12.99 -6.83 0.59
C ASP A 88 11.80 -6.62 -0.37
N GLY A 89 11.33 -5.38 -0.52
CA GLY A 89 10.24 -5.01 -1.42
C GLY A 89 8.85 -5.41 -0.94
N PHE A 90 8.72 -5.82 0.33
CA PHE A 90 7.44 -6.16 0.97
C PHE A 90 7.47 -5.87 2.48
N ILE A 91 6.29 -5.71 3.07
CA ILE A 91 6.12 -5.55 4.51
C ILE A 91 5.75 -6.90 5.10
N HIS A 92 6.57 -7.41 6.01
CA HIS A 92 6.31 -8.68 6.68
C HIS A 92 5.01 -8.64 7.49
N SER A 93 4.21 -9.70 7.41
CA SER A 93 3.09 -9.93 8.31
C SER A 93 3.59 -10.52 9.63
N GLY A 94 2.89 -10.20 10.71
CA GLY A 94 3.25 -10.70 12.03
C GLY A 94 2.09 -10.66 13.02
N TRP A 95 2.35 -11.09 14.25
CA TRP A 95 1.38 -11.04 15.35
C TRP A 95 1.53 -9.81 16.24
N SER A 96 2.46 -8.89 15.89
CA SER A 96 2.68 -7.64 16.62
C SER A 96 2.84 -7.87 18.11
N MET A 97 3.98 -8.45 18.51
CA MET A 97 4.24 -8.84 19.89
C MET A 97 4.37 -7.63 20.83
N ARG A 98 3.74 -7.69 21.98
CA ARG A 98 3.86 -6.67 23.03
C ARG A 98 4.06 -7.34 24.38
N LYS A 99 5.21 -7.14 24.99
CA LYS A 99 5.61 -7.78 26.26
C LYS A 99 5.47 -9.31 26.21
N GLY A 100 5.91 -9.91 25.12
CA GLY A 100 5.85 -11.35 24.90
C GLY A 100 4.48 -11.90 24.49
N ASN A 101 3.45 -11.05 24.36
CA ASN A 101 2.10 -11.49 23.95
C ASN A 101 1.74 -10.95 22.57
N PRO A 102 1.15 -11.76 21.70
CA PRO A 102 0.64 -11.29 20.42
C PRO A 102 -0.52 -10.31 20.62
N THR A 103 -0.54 -9.22 19.84
CA THR A 103 -1.67 -8.28 19.82
C THR A 103 -2.65 -8.56 18.68
N VAL A 104 -2.23 -9.33 17.69
CA VAL A 104 -3.09 -9.89 16.65
C VAL A 104 -3.62 -11.23 17.13
N TYR A 105 -4.92 -11.42 17.04
CA TYR A 105 -5.60 -12.65 17.48
C TYR A 105 -5.79 -13.62 16.30
N GLY A 106 -5.99 -14.86 16.62
CA GLY A 106 -6.32 -15.91 15.65
C GLY A 106 -5.11 -16.48 14.90
N PRO A 107 -5.36 -17.41 13.98
CA PRO A 107 -4.31 -18.14 13.28
C PRO A 107 -3.67 -17.36 12.12
N VAL A 108 -4.17 -16.14 11.82
CA VAL A 108 -3.73 -15.35 10.66
C VAL A 108 -2.88 -14.19 11.12
N SER A 109 -1.63 -14.14 10.67
CA SER A 109 -0.77 -12.97 10.87
C SER A 109 -1.21 -11.80 9.99
N ALA A 110 -0.88 -10.58 10.39
CA ALA A 110 -1.32 -9.41 9.67
C ALA A 110 -0.26 -8.31 9.57
N VAL A 111 -0.41 -7.45 8.57
CA VAL A 111 0.27 -6.15 8.49
C VAL A 111 -0.69 -5.08 8.97
N CYS A 112 -0.27 -4.28 9.94
CA CYS A 112 -1.08 -3.23 10.55
C CYS A 112 -0.85 -1.89 9.84
N PHE A 113 -1.93 -1.13 9.65
CA PHE A 113 -1.94 0.21 9.07
C PHE A 113 -2.80 1.14 9.90
N THR A 114 -2.55 2.43 9.80
CA THR A 114 -3.40 3.47 10.40
C THR A 114 -4.06 4.34 9.35
N GLU A 115 -5.33 4.68 9.54
CA GLU A 115 -6.07 5.70 8.79
C GLU A 115 -5.97 7.09 9.48
N MET A 116 -4.95 7.28 10.28
CA MET A 116 -4.77 8.53 11.02
C MET A 116 -4.60 9.72 10.04
N PRO A 117 -5.30 10.84 10.26
CA PRO A 117 -5.09 12.03 9.46
C PRO A 117 -3.66 12.55 9.58
N LEU A 118 -3.14 13.12 8.50
CA LEU A 118 -1.73 13.50 8.41
C LEU A 118 -1.29 14.50 9.50
N TYR A 119 -2.13 15.46 9.87
CA TYR A 119 -1.82 16.38 10.97
C TYR A 119 -1.69 15.67 12.32
N ALA A 120 -2.52 14.65 12.57
CA ALA A 120 -2.43 13.84 13.77
C ALA A 120 -1.22 12.92 13.74
N LEU A 121 -0.81 12.44 12.55
CA LEU A 121 0.39 11.64 12.35
C LEU A 121 1.65 12.36 12.84
N VAL A 122 1.84 13.63 12.45
CA VAL A 122 3.01 14.42 12.84
C VAL A 122 3.10 14.55 14.36
N GLU A 123 1.99 14.88 15.01
CA GLU A 123 1.95 14.96 16.47
C GLU A 123 2.12 13.60 17.15
N TYR A 124 1.48 12.58 16.61
CA TYR A 124 1.53 11.23 17.15
C TYR A 124 2.95 10.65 17.07
N ALA A 125 3.64 10.81 15.94
CA ALA A 125 5.01 10.36 15.75
C ALA A 125 5.97 11.03 16.77
N LYS A 126 5.85 12.34 16.97
CA LYS A 126 6.64 13.08 17.96
C LYS A 126 6.43 12.59 19.40
N VAL A 127 5.17 12.41 19.81
CA VAL A 127 4.84 12.03 21.19
C VAL A 127 5.16 10.57 21.46
N ARG A 128 4.85 9.68 20.54
CA ARG A 128 5.03 8.24 20.72
C ARG A 128 6.47 7.80 20.59
N GLY A 129 7.23 8.40 19.67
CA GLY A 129 8.67 8.16 19.55
C GLY A 129 9.43 8.46 20.85
N GLN A 130 8.99 9.47 21.61
CA GLN A 130 9.58 9.85 22.89
C GLN A 130 9.17 8.93 24.06
N VAL A 131 7.97 8.33 24.01
CA VAL A 131 7.37 7.65 25.19
C VAL A 131 7.48 6.12 25.12
N SER A 132 7.42 5.52 23.95
CA SER A 132 7.26 4.07 23.86
C SER A 132 8.18 3.33 22.88
N GLY A 133 8.90 4.03 22.01
CA GLY A 133 9.71 3.37 20.97
C GLY A 133 8.93 2.54 19.93
N TYR A 134 7.62 2.37 20.12
CA TYR A 134 6.78 1.50 19.29
C TYR A 134 6.17 2.20 18.07
N VAL A 135 6.23 3.51 17.99
CA VAL A 135 5.78 4.27 16.83
C VAL A 135 6.93 5.14 16.40
N GLY A 136 7.52 4.78 15.28
CA GLY A 136 8.63 5.50 14.69
C GLY A 136 8.17 6.72 13.89
N GLU A 137 9.15 7.55 13.55
CA GLU A 137 9.01 8.68 12.64
C GLU A 137 9.10 8.21 11.17
N TYR A 138 8.94 6.91 10.94
CA TYR A 138 9.10 6.26 9.63
C TYR A 138 7.83 5.52 9.25
N GLY A 139 7.54 5.45 7.95
CA GLY A 139 6.37 4.74 7.47
C GLY A 139 6.32 4.56 5.98
N ILE A 140 5.38 3.72 5.55
CA ILE A 140 5.04 3.51 4.15
C ILE A 140 3.54 3.69 4.00
N ALA A 141 3.13 4.56 3.07
CA ALA A 141 1.73 4.90 2.88
C ALA A 141 1.22 4.43 1.51
N PHE A 142 0.01 3.88 1.51
CA PHE A 142 -0.71 3.36 0.35
C PHE A 142 -2.08 4.01 0.26
N LYS A 143 -2.66 4.09 -0.94
CA LYS A 143 -4.05 4.52 -1.08
C LYS A 143 -5.00 3.54 -0.40
N ARG A 144 -5.95 4.07 0.34
CA ARG A 144 -6.89 3.28 1.13
C ARG A 144 -7.71 2.31 0.29
N ASN A 145 -8.22 2.77 -0.86
CA ASN A 145 -9.01 1.92 -1.77
C ASN A 145 -8.17 0.79 -2.37
N GLU A 146 -6.90 1.05 -2.72
CA GLU A 146 -5.99 0.04 -3.25
C GLU A 146 -5.62 -0.98 -2.16
N LEU A 147 -5.37 -0.52 -0.94
CA LEU A 147 -5.10 -1.40 0.19
C LEU A 147 -6.34 -2.26 0.55
N TYR A 148 -7.54 -1.69 0.45
CA TYR A 148 -8.78 -2.44 0.61
C TYR A 148 -8.94 -3.51 -0.48
N ALA A 149 -8.66 -3.18 -1.74
CA ALA A 149 -8.68 -4.12 -2.86
C ALA A 149 -7.64 -5.24 -2.68
N ALA A 150 -6.48 -4.91 -2.10
CA ALA A 150 -5.45 -5.90 -1.73
C ALA A 150 -5.86 -6.83 -0.58
N GLY A 151 -6.98 -6.59 0.10
CA GLY A 151 -7.52 -7.45 1.15
C GLY A 151 -7.49 -6.86 2.57
N ALA A 152 -6.96 -5.67 2.78
CA ALA A 152 -6.97 -5.05 4.11
C ALA A 152 -8.39 -4.66 4.56
N ARG A 153 -8.64 -4.76 5.86
CA ARG A 153 -9.94 -4.44 6.47
C ARG A 153 -9.76 -3.62 7.76
N PRO A 154 -10.72 -2.74 8.07
CA PRO A 154 -10.72 -2.06 9.37
C PRO A 154 -10.85 -3.06 10.51
N VAL A 155 -10.21 -2.77 11.63
CA VAL A 155 -10.29 -3.61 12.83
C VAL A 155 -11.65 -3.50 13.51
N ILE A 156 -11.91 -4.46 14.40
CA ILE A 156 -13.10 -4.51 15.26
C ILE A 156 -12.65 -4.12 16.66
N TYR A 157 -13.01 -2.93 17.12
CA TYR A 157 -12.70 -2.44 18.46
C TYR A 157 -13.69 -2.97 19.50
N GLY A 158 -13.29 -4.03 20.21
CA GLY A 158 -14.12 -4.67 21.20
C GLY A 158 -15.24 -5.53 20.60
N LEU A 159 -15.86 -6.34 21.43
CA LEU A 159 -17.03 -7.15 21.11
C LEU A 159 -18.22 -6.73 22.00
N SER A 160 -19.43 -7.11 21.63
CA SER A 160 -20.64 -6.84 22.41
C SER A 160 -20.67 -7.59 23.76
N SER A 161 -19.95 -8.70 23.85
CA SER A 161 -19.73 -9.46 25.08
C SER A 161 -18.26 -9.45 25.46
N ASP A 162 -17.94 -9.75 26.70
CA ASP A 162 -16.56 -9.92 27.13
C ASP A 162 -15.87 -10.99 26.29
N PRO A 163 -14.63 -10.75 25.83
CA PRO A 163 -13.91 -11.71 25.02
C PRO A 163 -13.58 -12.97 25.81
N VAL A 164 -13.85 -14.12 25.21
CA VAL A 164 -13.50 -15.44 25.76
C VAL A 164 -12.26 -15.91 24.99
N GLU A 165 -11.09 -15.79 25.64
CA GLU A 165 -9.85 -16.30 25.07
C GLU A 165 -9.78 -17.83 25.24
N VAL A 166 -9.35 -18.51 24.17
CA VAL A 166 -9.13 -19.96 24.15
C VAL A 166 -7.67 -20.25 23.81
N HIS A 167 -7.14 -21.36 24.31
CA HIS A 167 -5.72 -21.68 24.18
C HIS A 167 -5.38 -22.52 22.94
N HIS A 168 -6.40 -23.11 22.28
CA HIS A 168 -6.18 -23.99 21.12
C HIS A 168 -7.27 -23.76 20.07
N ASP A 169 -6.91 -23.83 18.80
CA ASP A 169 -7.91 -24.03 17.78
C ASP A 169 -8.43 -25.48 17.81
N LYS A 170 -9.61 -25.72 17.22
CA LYS A 170 -10.22 -27.05 17.17
C LYS A 170 -9.39 -28.06 16.36
N ARG A 171 -8.45 -27.58 15.54
CA ARG A 171 -7.56 -28.40 14.69
C ARG A 171 -6.25 -28.75 15.38
N GLY A 172 -5.96 -28.11 16.53
CA GLY A 172 -4.71 -28.33 17.27
C GLY A 172 -3.44 -27.81 16.57
N VAL A 173 -3.60 -27.05 15.47
CA VAL A 173 -2.48 -26.65 14.60
C VAL A 173 -1.86 -25.33 15.05
N TYR A 174 -2.63 -24.49 15.76
CA TYR A 174 -2.16 -23.18 16.19
C TYR A 174 -2.44 -22.94 17.68
N GLN A 175 -1.42 -22.49 18.39
CA GLN A 175 -1.49 -22.09 19.78
C GLN A 175 -1.07 -20.63 19.89
N GLY A 176 -2.00 -19.73 19.73
CA GLY A 176 -1.79 -18.29 19.85
C GLY A 176 -2.87 -17.66 20.70
N ARG A 177 -2.94 -16.34 20.66
CA ARG A 177 -4.01 -15.61 21.33
C ARG A 177 -5.25 -15.68 20.46
N MET A 178 -6.21 -16.49 20.87
CA MET A 178 -7.40 -16.78 20.10
C MET A 178 -8.67 -16.46 20.89
N LEU A 179 -9.72 -16.09 20.17
CA LEU A 179 -11.06 -15.98 20.73
C LEU A 179 -11.90 -17.23 20.41
N SER A 180 -12.95 -17.45 21.21
CA SER A 180 -13.96 -18.45 20.88
C SER A 180 -14.56 -18.18 19.50
N GLU A 181 -14.64 -19.21 18.66
CA GLU A 181 -15.24 -19.12 17.31
C GLU A 181 -16.73 -18.73 17.36
N ASP A 182 -17.42 -18.98 18.48
CA ASP A 182 -18.81 -18.56 18.66
C ASP A 182 -18.95 -17.02 18.81
N GLN A 183 -17.85 -16.33 19.17
CA GLN A 183 -17.81 -14.87 19.26
C GLN A 183 -17.29 -14.22 18.00
N LEU A 184 -16.25 -14.82 17.37
CA LEU A 184 -15.64 -14.31 16.16
C LEU A 184 -14.99 -15.45 15.38
N PRO A 185 -15.37 -15.67 14.09
CA PRO A 185 -14.75 -16.69 13.25
C PRO A 185 -13.23 -16.57 13.18
N LEU A 186 -12.53 -17.68 13.03
CA LEU A 186 -11.05 -17.74 13.05
C LEU A 186 -10.39 -16.82 12.03
N ASP A 187 -10.95 -16.76 10.83
CA ASP A 187 -10.46 -15.94 9.70
C ASP A 187 -10.74 -14.44 9.87
N GLU A 188 -11.58 -14.04 10.83
CA GLU A 188 -11.86 -12.65 11.18
C GLU A 188 -11.12 -12.20 12.47
N GLN A 189 -10.55 -13.11 13.23
CA GLN A 189 -9.94 -12.80 14.54
C GLN A 189 -8.74 -11.86 14.43
N TYR A 190 -8.00 -11.89 13.31
CA TYR A 190 -6.89 -10.96 13.08
C TYR A 190 -7.32 -9.49 13.14
N ARG A 191 -8.60 -9.20 12.92
CA ARG A 191 -9.17 -7.85 12.97
C ARG A 191 -9.52 -7.38 14.38
N TYR A 192 -9.59 -8.29 15.35
CA TYR A 192 -10.00 -7.90 16.69
C TYR A 192 -8.91 -7.11 17.41
N VAL A 193 -9.34 -6.00 18.03
CA VAL A 193 -8.51 -5.18 18.92
C VAL A 193 -9.22 -5.08 20.28
N SER A 194 -8.54 -5.53 21.32
CA SER A 194 -9.06 -5.47 22.68
C SER A 194 -9.25 -4.02 23.12
N THR A 195 -10.49 -3.67 23.44
CA THR A 195 -10.87 -2.34 23.96
C THR A 195 -11.66 -2.52 25.25
N LYS A 196 -11.25 -1.79 26.28
CA LYS A 196 -11.93 -1.80 27.58
C LYS A 196 -11.98 -0.39 28.14
N LEU A 197 -13.16 0.18 28.15
CA LEU A 197 -13.44 1.49 28.75
C LEU A 197 -14.21 1.31 30.05
N THR A 198 -13.85 2.07 31.06
CA THR A 198 -14.52 2.02 32.36
C THR A 198 -14.58 3.41 32.98
N VAL A 199 -15.63 3.65 33.74
CA VAL A 199 -15.78 4.84 34.57
C VAL A 199 -15.06 4.72 35.92
N ASN A 200 -14.58 3.53 36.26
CA ASN A 200 -13.84 3.29 37.49
C ASN A 200 -12.41 3.78 37.38
N PRO A 201 -11.98 4.85 38.07
CA PRO A 201 -10.64 5.41 37.94
C PRO A 201 -9.53 4.49 38.45
N ALA A 202 -9.84 3.44 39.21
CA ALA A 202 -8.89 2.44 39.67
C ALA A 202 -8.53 1.40 38.56
N VAL A 203 -9.30 1.35 37.49
CA VAL A 203 -9.08 0.43 36.35
C VAL A 203 -8.59 1.19 35.15
N LYS A 204 -7.45 0.73 34.61
CA LYS A 204 -6.88 1.35 33.40
C LYS A 204 -7.76 1.10 32.18
N ASN A 205 -8.10 2.16 31.46
CA ASN A 205 -8.72 2.06 30.15
C ASN A 205 -7.73 1.51 29.11
N ILE A 206 -8.25 0.69 28.22
CA ILE A 206 -7.56 0.22 27.01
C ILE A 206 -8.34 0.82 25.84
N ASP A 207 -7.75 1.82 25.19
CA ASP A 207 -8.36 2.52 24.07
C ASP A 207 -7.34 2.71 22.95
N TRP A 208 -7.60 2.06 21.84
CA TRP A 208 -6.78 2.13 20.62
C TRP A 208 -7.57 2.71 19.43
N MET A 209 -8.80 3.16 19.65
CA MET A 209 -9.68 3.65 18.58
C MET A 209 -9.11 4.86 17.86
N MET A 210 -8.25 5.65 18.53
CA MET A 210 -7.58 6.79 17.92
C MET A 210 -6.61 6.40 16.80
N GLU A 211 -6.09 5.17 16.79
CA GLU A 211 -5.18 4.68 15.76
C GLU A 211 -5.92 4.38 14.46
N ARG A 212 -7.25 4.21 14.47
CA ARG A 212 -8.05 3.89 13.28
C ARG A 212 -7.41 2.78 12.47
N GLU A 213 -7.07 1.70 13.17
CA GLU A 213 -6.25 0.62 12.66
C GLU A 213 -6.97 -0.17 11.57
N TRP A 214 -6.20 -0.56 10.55
CA TRP A 214 -6.57 -1.53 9.53
C TRP A 214 -5.55 -2.65 9.52
N ARG A 215 -5.97 -3.86 9.12
CA ARG A 215 -5.08 -5.01 9.03
C ARG A 215 -5.24 -5.70 7.68
N TRP A 216 -4.11 -6.01 7.07
CA TRP A 216 -4.02 -6.87 5.91
C TRP A 216 -3.63 -8.27 6.38
N PRO A 217 -4.49 -9.30 6.20
CA PRO A 217 -4.19 -10.66 6.61
C PRO A 217 -3.25 -11.34 5.61
N LEU A 218 -2.32 -12.16 6.09
CA LEU A 218 -1.58 -13.05 5.21
C LEU A 218 -2.52 -14.19 4.78
N PRO A 219 -2.78 -14.36 3.46
CA PRO A 219 -3.65 -15.44 2.99
C PRO A 219 -3.09 -16.82 3.35
N TYR A 220 -3.93 -17.64 3.97
CA TYR A 220 -3.54 -18.94 4.54
C TYR A 220 -3.19 -19.99 3.49
N ASP A 221 -3.74 -19.86 2.28
CA ASP A 221 -3.70 -20.85 1.21
C ASP A 221 -2.81 -20.43 0.02
N LYS A 222 -2.18 -19.26 0.12
CA LYS A 222 -1.32 -18.77 -0.95
C LYS A 222 0.14 -18.91 -0.57
N LEU A 223 0.82 -19.84 -1.21
CA LEU A 223 2.27 -19.87 -1.27
C LEU A 223 2.75 -18.59 -1.95
N GLY A 224 3.43 -17.73 -1.22
CA GLY A 224 3.86 -16.44 -1.74
C GLY A 224 4.71 -15.66 -0.75
N VAL A 225 4.88 -14.38 -1.02
CA VAL A 225 5.62 -13.46 -0.15
C VAL A 225 4.99 -13.45 1.25
N PRO A 226 5.76 -13.60 2.34
CA PRO A 226 5.25 -13.66 3.71
C PRO A 226 4.83 -12.27 4.24
N GLY A 227 4.11 -11.50 3.45
CA GLY A 227 3.68 -10.17 3.73
C GLY A 227 3.04 -9.50 2.54
N ILE A 228 2.85 -8.19 2.61
CA ILE A 228 2.29 -7.39 1.52
C ILE A 228 3.39 -6.85 0.61
N PRO A 229 3.53 -7.37 -0.62
CA PRO A 229 4.53 -6.90 -1.56
C PRO A 229 4.12 -5.55 -2.16
N PHE A 230 5.09 -4.67 -2.39
CA PHE A 230 4.87 -3.36 -3.00
C PHE A 230 5.97 -2.97 -4.02
N PHE A 231 7.19 -3.48 -3.87
CA PHE A 231 8.28 -3.27 -4.83
C PHE A 231 8.67 -4.54 -5.59
N LEU A 232 8.08 -5.69 -5.31
CA LEU A 232 8.38 -6.92 -6.03
C LEU A 232 7.57 -7.04 -7.33
N SER A 233 8.19 -7.60 -8.38
CA SER A 233 7.55 -7.85 -9.67
C SER A 233 6.89 -9.22 -9.74
N LYS A 234 6.03 -9.58 -8.75
CA LYS A 234 5.25 -10.82 -8.76
C LYS A 234 3.76 -10.54 -8.96
N GLU A 235 3.02 -11.55 -9.40
CA GLU A 235 1.61 -11.46 -9.82
C GLU A 235 0.66 -10.78 -8.83
N TYR A 236 1.00 -10.75 -7.56
CA TYR A 236 0.20 -10.14 -6.50
C TYR A 236 0.78 -8.81 -5.95
N ALA A 237 1.86 -8.31 -6.54
CA ALA A 237 2.56 -7.11 -6.06
C ALA A 237 1.99 -5.78 -6.57
N SER A 238 0.99 -5.81 -7.44
CA SER A 238 0.77 -4.71 -8.38
C SER A 238 -0.44 -3.83 -8.13
N PHE A 239 -0.94 -3.80 -6.91
CA PHE A 239 -2.14 -3.01 -6.63
C PHE A 239 -1.89 -1.53 -6.30
N PHE A 240 -0.62 -1.14 -6.08
CA PHE A 240 -0.31 0.18 -5.57
C PHE A 240 0.17 1.12 -6.68
N SER A 241 -0.68 2.06 -7.06
CA SER A 241 -0.37 3.05 -8.09
C SER A 241 0.56 4.17 -7.61
N GLU A 242 0.58 4.44 -6.31
CA GLU A 242 1.43 5.44 -5.67
C GLU A 242 1.81 4.95 -4.27
N ILE A 243 3.10 5.09 -3.95
CA ILE A 243 3.66 4.72 -2.65
C ILE A 243 4.36 5.94 -2.09
N TYR A 244 4.06 6.30 -0.83
CA TYR A 244 4.79 7.33 -0.11
C TYR A 244 5.64 6.69 0.98
N ILE A 245 6.90 7.09 1.03
CA ILE A 245 7.85 6.69 2.05
C ILE A 245 8.03 7.88 2.98
N ILE A 246 7.80 7.70 4.26
CA ILE A 246 7.85 8.74 5.29
C ILE A 246 9.14 8.54 6.07
N VAL A 247 9.92 9.61 6.20
CA VAL A 247 11.16 9.66 6.99
C VAL A 247 11.14 10.83 7.95
N SER A 248 12.03 10.83 8.94
CA SER A 248 12.07 11.85 9.98
C SER A 248 12.61 13.18 9.46
N THR A 249 13.77 13.16 8.80
CA THR A 249 14.53 14.36 8.43
C THR A 249 14.68 14.56 6.93
N ASP A 250 15.03 15.78 6.53
CA ASP A 250 15.33 16.11 5.13
C ASP A 250 16.65 15.46 4.65
N GLU A 251 17.58 15.13 5.57
CA GLU A 251 18.79 14.38 5.25
C GLU A 251 18.46 12.93 4.91
N GLU A 252 17.63 12.26 5.73
CA GLU A 252 17.16 10.90 5.48
C GLU A 252 16.30 10.80 4.20
N LEU A 253 15.54 11.87 3.87
CA LEU A 253 14.81 11.95 2.61
C LEU A 253 15.76 11.82 1.40
N ASN A 254 16.90 12.53 1.43
CA ASN A 254 17.91 12.45 0.39
C ASN A 254 18.57 11.07 0.36
N GLU A 255 18.87 10.49 1.51
CA GLU A 255 19.47 9.15 1.62
C GLU A 255 18.55 8.07 1.06
N ILE A 256 17.26 8.06 1.44
CA ILE A 256 16.29 7.10 0.91
C ILE A 256 16.07 7.30 -0.60
N THR A 257 16.02 8.54 -1.07
CA THR A 257 15.89 8.80 -2.52
C THR A 257 17.06 8.20 -3.31
N ASN A 258 18.28 8.35 -2.80
CA ASN A 258 19.48 7.73 -3.39
C ASN A 258 19.44 6.20 -3.28
N TYR A 259 18.95 5.67 -2.16
CA TYR A 259 18.79 4.24 -1.96
C TYR A 259 17.78 3.62 -2.93
N LEU A 260 16.62 4.28 -3.14
CA LEU A 260 15.65 3.87 -4.16
C LEU A 260 16.27 3.84 -5.57
N ARG A 261 17.19 4.76 -5.86
CA ARG A 261 17.92 4.73 -7.13
C ARG A 261 18.80 3.48 -7.24
N THR A 262 19.47 3.08 -6.15
CA THR A 262 20.26 1.84 -6.11
C THR A 262 19.37 0.61 -6.36
N LEU A 263 18.20 0.53 -5.72
CA LEU A 263 17.24 -0.56 -5.94
C LEU A 263 16.72 -0.58 -7.39
N TYR A 264 16.42 0.59 -7.96
CA TYR A 264 16.00 0.71 -9.35
C TYR A 264 17.06 0.18 -10.32
N ASP A 265 18.33 0.53 -10.08
CA ASP A 265 19.45 0.12 -10.95
C ASP A 265 19.78 -1.37 -10.79
N SER A 266 19.61 -1.96 -9.60
CA SER A 266 19.83 -3.40 -9.32
C SER A 266 18.77 -4.30 -9.96
N LYS A 267 17.55 -3.79 -10.18
CA LYS A 267 16.40 -4.49 -10.77
C LYS A 267 15.89 -5.74 -10.03
N GLY A 268 16.47 -6.09 -8.92
CA GLY A 268 16.07 -7.25 -8.13
C GLY A 268 16.84 -7.39 -6.83
N THR A 269 16.36 -8.28 -5.98
CA THR A 269 17.00 -8.67 -4.74
C THR A 269 18.21 -9.58 -4.99
N ASN A 270 19.09 -9.74 -4.00
CA ASN A 270 20.21 -10.69 -4.08
C ASN A 270 19.74 -12.16 -4.17
N THR A 271 18.51 -12.44 -3.74
CA THR A 271 17.88 -13.75 -3.90
C THR A 271 17.32 -14.00 -5.31
N GLY A 272 17.49 -13.05 -6.23
CA GLY A 272 17.06 -13.17 -7.63
C GLY A 272 15.60 -12.81 -7.89
N ILE A 273 14.89 -12.24 -6.92
CA ILE A 273 13.52 -11.80 -7.11
C ILE A 273 13.54 -10.40 -7.76
N ALA A 274 12.88 -10.28 -8.91
CA ALA A 274 12.85 -9.02 -9.65
C ALA A 274 12.05 -7.93 -8.90
N TYR A 275 12.57 -6.70 -8.92
CA TYR A 275 11.80 -5.53 -8.49
C TYR A 275 10.82 -5.06 -9.57
N ASN A 276 9.72 -4.51 -9.12
CA ASN A 276 8.87 -3.65 -9.92
C ASN A 276 9.52 -2.27 -10.01
N VAL A 277 10.41 -2.10 -11.00
CA VAL A 277 11.18 -0.87 -11.17
C VAL A 277 10.28 0.37 -11.39
N LEU A 278 9.06 0.18 -11.93
CA LEU A 278 8.11 1.27 -12.12
C LEU A 278 7.51 1.74 -10.78
N ALA A 279 7.25 0.81 -9.87
CA ALA A 279 6.79 1.16 -8.53
C ALA A 279 7.89 1.93 -7.76
N ILE A 280 9.15 1.50 -7.88
CA ILE A 280 10.29 2.23 -7.27
C ILE A 280 10.44 3.61 -7.90
N GLU A 281 10.32 3.72 -9.22
CA GLU A 281 10.40 4.99 -9.95
C GLU A 281 9.30 5.97 -9.51
N SER A 282 8.08 5.48 -9.29
CA SER A 282 6.94 6.31 -8.90
C SER A 282 6.86 6.59 -7.40
N ALA A 283 7.67 5.92 -6.58
CA ALA A 283 7.68 6.12 -5.14
C ALA A 283 8.12 7.55 -4.78
N LYS A 284 7.43 8.12 -3.79
CA LYS A 284 7.65 9.48 -3.31
C LYS A 284 8.14 9.45 -1.87
N VAL A 285 9.18 10.18 -1.57
CA VAL A 285 9.73 10.30 -0.21
C VAL A 285 9.35 11.65 0.37
N ILE A 286 8.82 11.66 1.58
CA ILE A 286 8.44 12.88 2.32
C ILE A 286 9.12 12.85 3.70
N SER A 287 9.49 14.02 4.22
CA SER A 287 10.07 14.11 5.57
C SER A 287 9.07 14.76 6.55
N LEU A 288 9.02 14.22 7.77
CA LEU A 288 8.24 14.82 8.85
C LEU A 288 8.78 16.21 9.21
N GLU A 289 10.09 16.41 9.08
CA GLU A 289 10.72 17.73 9.29
C GLU A 289 10.13 18.79 8.35
N SER A 290 10.09 18.52 7.04
CA SER A 290 9.49 19.44 6.06
C SER A 290 7.99 19.65 6.29
N ILE A 291 7.24 18.56 6.60
CA ILE A 291 5.81 18.63 6.86
C ILE A 291 5.50 19.45 8.12
N SER A 292 6.32 19.31 9.16
CA SER A 292 6.11 20.02 10.43
C SER A 292 6.23 21.54 10.32
N LYS A 293 6.83 22.03 9.24
CA LYS A 293 6.96 23.47 8.92
C LYS A 293 5.73 24.02 8.20
N LEU A 294 4.82 23.17 7.74
CA LEU A 294 3.62 23.57 7.02
C LEU A 294 2.47 23.91 7.99
N ASP A 295 1.59 24.79 7.54
CA ASP A 295 0.35 25.05 8.27
C ASP A 295 -0.56 23.81 8.24
N ILE A 296 -1.19 23.50 9.39
CA ILE A 296 -2.11 22.36 9.54
C ILE A 296 -3.17 22.32 8.43
N ALA A 297 -3.69 23.50 8.04
CA ALA A 297 -4.66 23.61 6.95
C ALA A 297 -4.14 23.06 5.60
N ASN A 298 -2.83 23.01 5.40
CA ASN A 298 -2.18 22.50 4.19
C ASN A 298 -1.82 21.01 4.29
N LEU A 299 -1.96 20.39 5.46
CA LEU A 299 -1.66 18.96 5.71
C LEU A 299 -2.84 18.03 5.36
N VAL A 300 -3.65 18.38 4.38
CA VAL A 300 -4.89 17.65 4.09
C VAL A 300 -4.67 16.49 3.16
N LYS A 301 -3.62 16.54 2.31
CA LYS A 301 -3.37 15.54 1.26
C LYS A 301 -1.89 15.26 1.10
N LEU A 302 -1.52 13.99 1.10
CA LEU A 302 -0.14 13.56 0.80
C LEU A 302 0.34 14.09 -0.56
N GLU A 303 -0.55 14.10 -1.57
CA GLU A 303 -0.21 14.54 -2.93
C GLU A 303 0.17 16.03 -3.02
N SER A 304 -0.23 16.83 -2.05
CA SER A 304 0.10 18.27 -2.02
C SER A 304 1.36 18.60 -1.20
N LEU A 305 1.95 17.61 -0.54
CA LEU A 305 3.16 17.81 0.25
C LEU A 305 4.42 17.87 -0.62
N PRO A 306 5.47 18.56 -0.17
CA PRO A 306 6.77 18.46 -0.81
C PRO A 306 7.30 17.04 -0.71
N PHE A 307 7.75 16.49 -1.82
CA PHE A 307 8.33 15.15 -1.89
C PHE A 307 9.59 15.14 -2.74
N ALA A 308 10.46 14.16 -2.48
CA ALA A 308 11.52 13.77 -3.37
C ALA A 308 11.17 12.45 -4.11
N GLN A 309 11.76 12.27 -5.26
CA GLN A 309 11.61 11.10 -6.12
C GLN A 309 12.92 10.86 -6.86
N ILE A 310 13.19 9.62 -7.26
CA ILE A 310 14.40 9.35 -8.02
C ILE A 310 14.39 10.11 -9.36
N HIS A 311 15.50 10.76 -9.66
CA HIS A 311 15.71 11.37 -10.95
C HIS A 311 16.34 10.35 -11.91
N LEU A 312 15.58 9.90 -12.89
CA LEU A 312 16.11 9.09 -13.96
C LEU A 312 16.68 10.00 -15.05
N PRO A 313 17.79 9.61 -15.67
CA PRO A 313 18.27 10.34 -16.84
C PRO A 313 17.17 10.33 -17.92
N ILE A 314 16.98 11.46 -18.56
CA ILE A 314 16.07 11.60 -19.70
C ILE A 314 16.54 10.63 -20.79
N LYS A 315 15.68 9.68 -21.17
CA LYS A 315 15.99 8.67 -22.17
C LYS A 315 15.85 9.21 -23.60
N TYR A 316 14.97 10.20 -23.76
CA TYR A 316 14.67 10.79 -25.06
C TYR A 316 14.93 12.29 -25.03
N ASN A 317 15.71 12.76 -26.00
CA ASN A 317 15.86 14.19 -26.22
C ASN A 317 14.65 14.67 -27.02
N VAL A 318 13.71 15.32 -26.35
CA VAL A 318 12.47 15.83 -26.93
C VAL A 318 12.58 17.35 -27.01
N SER A 319 12.43 17.92 -28.21
CA SER A 319 12.43 19.38 -28.38
C SER A 319 11.21 20.01 -27.73
N GLN A 320 11.30 21.30 -27.39
CA GLN A 320 10.15 22.03 -26.84
C GLN A 320 8.93 22.03 -27.76
N GLU A 321 9.16 22.11 -29.06
CA GLU A 321 8.11 22.04 -30.08
C GLU A 321 7.45 20.68 -30.13
N GLU A 322 8.22 19.58 -30.09
CA GLU A 322 7.75 18.22 -30.06
C GLU A 322 6.97 17.94 -28.74
N ALA A 323 7.47 18.42 -27.61
CA ALA A 323 6.80 18.32 -26.33
C ALA A 323 5.45 19.09 -26.33
N ALA A 324 5.43 20.31 -26.87
CA ALA A 324 4.20 21.08 -27.00
C ALA A 324 3.17 20.38 -27.90
N LYS A 325 3.61 19.74 -28.97
CA LYS A 325 2.76 18.96 -29.87
C LYS A 325 2.14 17.76 -29.14
N ILE A 326 2.92 17.00 -28.37
CA ILE A 326 2.45 15.86 -27.61
C ILE A 326 1.39 16.30 -26.58
N LEU A 327 1.64 17.39 -25.86
CA LEU A 327 0.69 17.92 -24.89
C LEU A 327 -0.60 18.42 -25.54
N ALA A 328 -0.49 19.11 -26.67
CA ALA A 328 -1.67 19.54 -27.45
C ALA A 328 -2.50 18.34 -27.94
N CYS A 329 -1.84 17.24 -28.35
CA CYS A 329 -2.52 16.00 -28.72
C CYS A 329 -3.23 15.37 -27.51
N TYR A 330 -2.59 15.34 -26.33
CA TYR A 330 -3.21 14.86 -25.11
C TYR A 330 -4.48 15.67 -24.74
N ASP A 331 -4.38 17.00 -24.73
CA ASP A 331 -5.51 17.88 -24.40
C ASP A 331 -6.65 17.75 -25.42
N LYS A 332 -6.33 17.53 -26.70
CA LYS A 332 -7.34 17.26 -27.73
C LYS A 332 -7.98 15.87 -27.56
N ALA A 333 -7.22 14.86 -27.18
CA ALA A 333 -7.74 13.54 -26.88
C ALA A 333 -8.75 13.57 -25.72
N CYS A 334 -8.48 14.36 -24.68
CA CYS A 334 -9.43 14.57 -23.59
C CYS A 334 -10.77 15.16 -24.08
N LYS A 335 -10.72 16.17 -24.95
CA LYS A 335 -11.93 16.75 -25.54
C LYS A 335 -12.70 15.74 -26.39
N LEU A 336 -12.00 14.96 -27.21
CA LEU A 336 -12.63 13.93 -28.04
C LEU A 336 -13.28 12.85 -27.20
N ALA A 337 -12.71 12.52 -26.01
CA ALA A 337 -13.33 11.61 -25.06
C ALA A 337 -14.65 12.17 -24.54
N ASP A 338 -14.69 13.45 -24.17
CA ASP A 338 -15.90 14.13 -23.73
C ASP A 338 -16.95 14.19 -24.83
N ASP A 339 -16.54 14.61 -26.05
CA ASP A 339 -17.43 14.71 -27.23
C ASP A 339 -18.05 13.34 -27.58
N ALA A 340 -17.25 12.26 -27.52
CA ALA A 340 -17.72 10.90 -27.79
C ALA A 340 -18.77 10.44 -26.77
N ILE A 341 -18.56 10.73 -25.50
CA ILE A 341 -19.53 10.42 -24.44
C ILE A 341 -20.81 11.21 -24.65
N GLU A 342 -20.73 12.51 -24.94
CA GLU A 342 -21.90 13.32 -25.21
C GLU A 342 -22.70 12.80 -26.43
N GLN A 343 -22.00 12.41 -27.49
CA GLN A 343 -22.63 11.87 -28.68
C GLN A 343 -23.33 10.52 -28.40
N TYR A 344 -22.63 9.64 -27.64
CA TYR A 344 -23.23 8.36 -27.23
C TYR A 344 -24.54 8.54 -26.44
N LEU A 345 -24.56 9.49 -25.49
CA LEU A 345 -25.78 9.79 -24.72
C LEU A 345 -26.90 10.36 -25.57
N LYS A 346 -26.60 11.16 -26.61
CA LYS A 346 -27.60 11.65 -27.58
C LYS A 346 -28.17 10.53 -28.44
N ASP A 347 -27.33 9.59 -28.87
CA ASP A 347 -27.71 8.47 -29.72
C ASP A 347 -28.41 7.36 -28.93
N SER A 348 -28.24 7.35 -27.60
CA SER A 348 -28.81 6.36 -26.68
C SER A 348 -29.74 7.01 -25.64
N PRO A 349 -30.85 7.60 -26.02
CA PRO A 349 -31.73 8.38 -25.10
C PRO A 349 -32.34 7.56 -23.97
N ASN A 350 -32.32 6.24 -24.08
CA ASN A 350 -32.78 5.32 -23.03
C ASN A 350 -31.66 4.77 -22.14
N PHE A 351 -30.41 5.23 -22.34
CA PHE A 351 -29.28 4.82 -21.51
C PHE A 351 -29.52 5.22 -20.06
N LYS A 352 -29.28 4.28 -19.16
CA LYS A 352 -29.41 4.49 -17.71
C LYS A 352 -28.02 4.38 -17.08
N GLU A 353 -27.49 5.50 -16.65
CA GLU A 353 -26.15 5.58 -16.05
C GLU A 353 -25.99 4.70 -14.80
N ASP A 354 -27.08 4.51 -14.04
CA ASP A 354 -27.10 3.67 -12.83
C ASP A 354 -27.26 2.16 -13.12
N TYR A 355 -27.26 1.77 -14.40
CA TYR A 355 -27.46 0.38 -14.81
C TYR A 355 -26.26 -0.11 -15.61
N GLY A 356 -25.73 -1.28 -15.29
CA GLY A 356 -24.59 -1.88 -15.98
C GLY A 356 -23.43 -2.17 -15.04
N TYR A 357 -22.25 -2.38 -15.63
CA TYR A 357 -21.02 -2.62 -14.89
C TYR A 357 -20.38 -1.32 -14.41
N TRP A 358 -19.88 -1.35 -13.19
CA TRP A 358 -19.21 -0.22 -12.56
C TRP A 358 -17.71 -0.52 -12.49
N GLY A 359 -16.89 0.52 -12.58
CA GLY A 359 -15.45 0.34 -12.54
C GLY A 359 -14.68 1.54 -13.06
N PHE A 360 -13.44 1.28 -13.42
CA PHE A 360 -12.49 2.28 -13.94
C PHE A 360 -12.06 1.92 -15.35
N VAL A 361 -11.96 2.93 -16.20
CA VAL A 361 -11.49 2.78 -17.57
C VAL A 361 -10.32 3.72 -17.78
N ASN A 362 -9.19 3.19 -18.23
CA ASN A 362 -7.96 3.95 -18.39
C ASN A 362 -7.42 3.80 -19.83
N VAL A 363 -6.94 4.88 -20.40
CA VAL A 363 -6.11 4.82 -21.60
C VAL A 363 -4.69 4.44 -21.19
N THR A 364 -4.11 3.47 -21.88
CA THR A 364 -2.80 2.89 -21.56
C THR A 364 -1.89 2.80 -22.78
N VAL A 365 -0.60 2.79 -22.54
CA VAL A 365 0.43 2.53 -23.55
C VAL A 365 1.49 1.61 -22.97
N LYS A 366 1.97 0.65 -23.77
CA LYS A 366 2.98 -0.32 -23.34
C LYS A 366 4.39 0.19 -23.68
N GLY A 367 5.28 0.12 -22.70
CA GLY A 367 6.68 0.53 -22.86
C GLY A 367 6.90 2.03 -22.71
N TYR A 368 8.18 2.41 -22.53
CA TYR A 368 8.62 3.78 -22.37
C TYR A 368 9.04 4.36 -23.72
N ASN A 369 8.44 5.46 -24.12
CA ASN A 369 8.70 6.14 -25.38
C ASN A 369 8.74 7.67 -25.20
N LYS A 370 8.99 8.44 -26.27
CA LYS A 370 9.06 9.90 -26.23
C LYS A 370 7.77 10.56 -25.72
N CYS A 371 6.61 10.00 -26.06
CA CYS A 371 5.33 10.53 -25.63
C CYS A 371 5.20 10.39 -24.12
N ILE A 372 5.55 9.20 -23.59
CA ILE A 372 5.52 8.93 -22.16
C ILE A 372 6.53 9.80 -21.40
N GLU A 373 7.72 10.05 -21.95
CA GLU A 373 8.68 10.98 -21.35
C GLU A 373 8.03 12.33 -21.05
N VAL A 374 7.40 12.93 -22.06
CA VAL A 374 6.75 14.24 -21.95
C VAL A 374 5.52 14.21 -21.03
N LEU A 375 4.65 13.22 -21.20
CA LEU A 375 3.42 13.12 -20.43
C LEU A 375 3.71 12.85 -18.94
N ARG A 376 4.74 12.07 -18.64
CA ARG A 376 5.19 11.80 -17.28
C ARG A 376 5.76 13.04 -16.59
N GLU A 377 6.64 13.80 -17.28
CA GLU A 377 7.18 15.06 -16.74
C GLU A 377 6.07 16.07 -16.39
N LYS A 378 4.94 16.01 -17.07
CA LYS A 378 3.78 16.87 -16.83
C LYS A 378 2.72 16.21 -15.92
N GLY A 379 3.02 15.06 -15.29
CA GLY A 379 2.09 14.36 -14.42
C GLY A 379 0.84 13.80 -15.12
N LYS A 380 0.90 13.66 -16.45
CA LYS A 380 -0.20 13.19 -17.30
C LYS A 380 -0.15 11.68 -17.54
N ALA A 381 0.97 11.02 -17.27
CA ALA A 381 1.13 9.59 -17.35
C ALA A 381 1.70 9.04 -16.04
N LYS A 382 1.19 7.89 -15.59
CA LYS A 382 1.66 7.17 -14.40
C LYS A 382 2.10 5.77 -14.81
N SER A 383 3.17 5.28 -14.20
CA SER A 383 3.62 3.90 -14.40
C SER A 383 2.78 2.92 -13.59
N PHE A 384 2.63 1.71 -14.12
CA PHE A 384 2.00 0.59 -13.45
C PHE A 384 2.85 -0.68 -13.59
N SER A 385 2.53 -1.74 -12.84
CA SER A 385 3.39 -2.90 -12.57
C SER A 385 3.81 -3.77 -13.76
N ASP A 386 3.14 -3.68 -14.90
CA ASP A 386 3.33 -4.59 -16.04
C ASP A 386 4.06 -3.95 -17.24
N GLY A 387 4.76 -2.83 -17.01
CA GLY A 387 5.42 -2.07 -18.07
C GLY A 387 4.46 -1.22 -18.90
N LYS A 388 3.22 -1.06 -18.46
CA LYS A 388 2.26 -0.12 -19.01
C LYS A 388 2.33 1.23 -18.32
N TYR A 389 1.95 2.25 -19.04
CA TYR A 389 1.75 3.61 -18.53
C TYR A 389 0.29 4.00 -18.72
N TYR A 390 -0.30 4.52 -17.65
CA TYR A 390 -1.71 4.91 -17.60
C TYR A 390 -1.84 6.42 -17.73
N LEU A 391 -2.69 6.85 -18.66
CA LEU A 391 -3.03 8.25 -18.86
C LEU A 391 -4.30 8.65 -18.10
N GLY A 392 -4.92 7.69 -17.41
CA GLY A 392 -6.17 7.87 -16.69
C GLY A 392 -7.40 7.79 -17.61
N GLN A 393 -8.52 8.23 -17.08
CA GLN A 393 -9.83 8.16 -17.74
C GLN A 393 -9.93 9.04 -19.00
N MET A 394 -9.10 10.06 -19.14
CA MET A 394 -9.03 11.04 -20.24
C MET A 394 -10.28 11.94 -20.39
N SER A 395 -11.46 11.56 -19.93
CA SER A 395 -12.68 12.37 -19.98
C SER A 395 -12.95 13.11 -18.65
N SER A 396 -13.72 14.19 -18.71
CA SER A 396 -14.23 14.90 -17.54
C SER A 396 -15.47 14.24 -16.93
N CYS A 397 -15.99 13.18 -17.56
CA CYS A 397 -17.14 12.43 -17.10
C CYS A 397 -16.92 11.87 -15.70
N ARG A 398 -17.91 12.05 -14.82
CA ARG A 398 -17.85 11.62 -13.43
C ARG A 398 -18.62 10.32 -13.16
N SER A 399 -19.13 9.69 -14.20
CA SER A 399 -19.76 8.39 -14.11
C SER A 399 -18.75 7.32 -13.69
N MET A 400 -19.23 6.26 -13.08
CA MET A 400 -18.48 5.02 -12.88
C MET A 400 -19.01 3.89 -13.80
N ASN A 401 -19.94 4.20 -14.68
CA ASN A 401 -20.46 3.23 -15.64
C ASN A 401 -19.39 2.94 -16.70
N VAL A 402 -18.96 1.68 -16.75
CA VAL A 402 -17.84 1.23 -17.60
C VAL A 402 -18.16 1.44 -19.08
N GLU A 403 -19.39 1.13 -19.53
CA GLU A 403 -19.79 1.27 -20.93
C GLU A 403 -19.65 2.72 -21.41
N LEU A 404 -20.06 3.68 -20.58
CA LEU A 404 -19.98 5.10 -20.88
C LEU A 404 -18.51 5.58 -20.92
N LEU A 405 -17.71 5.17 -19.93
CA LEU A 405 -16.30 5.55 -19.83
C LEU A 405 -15.46 4.94 -20.94
N GLU A 406 -15.79 3.71 -21.36
CA GLU A 406 -15.09 2.99 -22.42
C GLU A 406 -15.22 3.71 -23.77
N VAL A 407 -16.39 4.27 -24.09
CA VAL A 407 -16.64 5.06 -25.30
C VAL A 407 -15.66 6.23 -25.40
N GLY A 408 -15.52 7.01 -24.31
CA GLY A 408 -14.58 8.12 -24.27
C GLY A 408 -13.12 7.67 -24.34
N ALA A 409 -12.77 6.62 -23.61
CA ALA A 409 -11.41 6.11 -23.56
C ALA A 409 -10.93 5.59 -24.94
N TRP A 410 -11.78 4.87 -25.67
CA TRP A 410 -11.45 4.43 -27.04
C TRP A 410 -11.31 5.58 -28.03
N ALA A 411 -12.17 6.60 -27.94
CA ALA A 411 -12.03 7.79 -28.79
C ALA A 411 -10.69 8.49 -28.58
N ALA A 412 -10.27 8.64 -27.32
CA ALA A 412 -8.97 9.21 -26.97
C ALA A 412 -7.82 8.32 -27.43
N ALA A 413 -7.87 7.01 -27.17
CA ALA A 413 -6.82 6.07 -27.53
C ALA A 413 -6.57 5.98 -29.03
N HIS A 414 -7.62 5.93 -29.83
CA HIS A 414 -7.50 5.93 -31.30
C HIS A 414 -6.87 7.22 -31.81
N TYR A 415 -7.37 8.38 -31.35
CA TYR A 415 -6.80 9.65 -31.74
C TYR A 415 -5.32 9.79 -31.40
N LEU A 416 -4.93 9.39 -30.18
CA LEU A 416 -3.52 9.42 -29.76
C LEU A 416 -2.67 8.46 -30.61
N SER A 417 -3.18 7.26 -30.89
CA SER A 417 -2.48 6.25 -31.68
C SER A 417 -2.22 6.77 -33.12
N ASP A 418 -3.22 7.34 -33.76
CA ASP A 418 -3.12 7.85 -35.13
C ASP A 418 -2.22 9.08 -35.22
N THR A 419 -2.24 9.94 -34.17
CA THR A 419 -1.53 11.22 -34.23
C THR A 419 -0.07 11.12 -33.79
N LEU A 420 0.21 10.27 -32.79
CA LEU A 420 1.53 10.14 -32.19
C LEU A 420 2.32 8.93 -32.70
N ASN A 421 1.70 8.11 -33.56
CA ASN A 421 2.27 6.89 -34.12
C ASN A 421 2.80 5.91 -33.03
N GLU A 422 2.04 5.81 -31.92
CA GLU A 422 2.29 4.91 -30.82
C GLU A 422 0.99 4.14 -30.54
N TYR A 423 1.07 2.92 -30.04
CA TYR A 423 -0.13 2.11 -29.78
C TYR A 423 -0.69 2.40 -28.39
N PHE A 424 -1.80 3.11 -28.33
CA PHE A 424 -2.59 3.32 -27.13
C PHE A 424 -3.76 2.33 -27.09
N SER A 425 -4.04 1.76 -25.92
CA SER A 425 -5.11 0.81 -25.68
C SER A 425 -5.96 1.24 -24.50
N VAL A 426 -7.07 0.55 -24.29
CA VAL A 426 -7.97 0.78 -23.15
C VAL A 426 -7.86 -0.39 -22.18
N ASP A 427 -7.74 -0.09 -20.90
CA ASP A 427 -7.71 -1.05 -19.80
C ASP A 427 -8.94 -0.83 -18.90
N ILE A 428 -9.66 -1.91 -18.62
CA ILE A 428 -10.92 -1.87 -17.87
C ILE A 428 -10.74 -2.65 -16.58
N GLN A 429 -11.11 -2.03 -15.47
CA GLN A 429 -11.13 -2.65 -14.15
C GLN A 429 -12.56 -2.57 -13.61
N PHE A 430 -13.19 -3.70 -13.44
CA PHE A 430 -14.51 -3.81 -12.83
C PHE A 430 -14.41 -3.75 -11.30
N ASP A 431 -15.41 -3.08 -10.67
CA ASP A 431 -15.57 -3.07 -9.21
C ASP A 431 -16.15 -4.40 -8.69
#